data_cd1b6626582c50082bfeabce8e127f73
#
_entry.id   cd1b6626582c50082bfeabce8e127f73
#
_cell.length_a   1.000
_cell.length_b   1.000
_cell.length_c   1.000
_cell.angle_alpha   90.00
_cell.angle_beta   90.00
_cell.angle_gamma   90.00
#
_symmetry.space_group_name_H-M   'P 1'
#
loop_
_entity.id
_entity.type
_entity.pdbx_description
1 polymer ?
#
loop_
_entity_poly.entity_id
_entity_poly.type
_entity_poly.pdbx_seq_one_letter_code
_entity_poly.pdbx_strand_id
1 'polypeptide(L)'
;QKKNPLKPEFARYGAFDVLRENNEVRINELFSQMTKSTAEKGSVEQKIADLYTMGLDSARLNSEGLAPVKEDMEAIMAVADAKQLSQIVAQIHMQAGNPLFGVGVSADLMNSNLNALYIQQSGLGMGNRDYYLDEENAALRERYTAWLTKAFTLYGMENPAEKAAAVVAFETKMAEKFRSNVELRDIAANYNPMSKADFTKRYDAIDWTAYFEGMGIGDFDTIIVGQPETLDAVNQLVKTEPIETLRTYLAANYLASAAPYLSDDIYAAYFEFFGRQMSGQQEMRPRWKRAMSVPNGLLGEAVGEIYVSKYFPESDKQRMVQMVKNLQTALSQHIDALDWMSDATKAKAQEKLATFTVKIGYPDKWKDYSSLEIDPALTYWENLKRASAWYTR
;
A
#
# COMPACT_ATOMS: atom_id res chain seq x y z
N GLN A 1 -27.03 7.65 -16.09
CA GLN A 1 -26.42 8.87 -15.54
C GLN A 1 -27.47 9.86 -14.96
N LYS A 2 -28.60 10.14 -15.62
CA LYS A 2 -29.62 11.08 -15.08
C LYS A 2 -30.25 10.64 -13.75
N LYS A 3 -30.37 9.33 -13.47
CA LYS A 3 -30.96 8.80 -12.23
C LYS A 3 -29.95 8.64 -11.08
N ASN A 4 -28.65 8.53 -11.40
CA ASN A 4 -27.57 8.38 -10.43
C ASN A 4 -26.42 9.31 -10.87
N PRO A 5 -26.46 10.61 -10.52
CA PRO A 5 -25.39 11.55 -10.86
C PRO A 5 -24.11 11.17 -10.12
N LEU A 6 -22.97 11.36 -10.79
CA LEU A 6 -21.66 11.20 -10.17
C LEU A 6 -21.51 12.26 -9.08
N LYS A 7 -21.25 11.83 -7.84
CA LYS A 7 -20.96 12.74 -6.73
C LYS A 7 -19.53 13.28 -6.86
N PRO A 8 -19.26 14.52 -6.44
CA PRO A 8 -17.97 15.17 -6.66
C PRO A 8 -16.79 14.49 -5.94
N GLU A 9 -17.04 13.74 -4.85
CA GLU A 9 -16.03 12.96 -4.15
C GLU A 9 -15.68 11.62 -4.85
N PHE A 10 -16.33 11.27 -5.97
CA PHE A 10 -16.07 10.04 -6.73
C PHE A 10 -15.56 10.34 -8.13
N ALA A 11 -14.55 9.62 -8.58
CA ALA A 11 -14.09 9.61 -9.96
C ALA A 11 -14.95 8.70 -10.87
N ARG A 12 -15.64 7.72 -10.29
CA ARG A 12 -16.55 6.77 -10.97
C ARG A 12 -17.67 6.36 -10.02
N TYR A 13 -18.78 5.88 -10.57
CA TYR A 13 -19.92 5.45 -9.76
C TYR A 13 -20.71 4.35 -10.47
N GLY A 14 -20.93 3.24 -9.79
CA GLY A 14 -21.66 2.07 -10.28
C GLY A 14 -22.38 1.33 -9.15
N ALA A 15 -22.99 0.19 -9.43
CA ALA A 15 -23.73 -0.60 -8.45
C ALA A 15 -22.85 -1.01 -7.24
N PHE A 16 -21.61 -1.36 -7.48
CA PHE A 16 -20.67 -1.70 -6.41
C PHE A 16 -20.27 -0.48 -5.56
N ASP A 17 -20.24 0.72 -6.14
CA ASP A 17 -19.97 1.95 -5.40
C ASP A 17 -21.13 2.31 -4.47
N VAL A 18 -22.39 2.12 -4.92
CA VAL A 18 -23.58 2.26 -4.08
C VAL A 18 -23.54 1.28 -2.90
N LEU A 19 -23.20 0.02 -3.16
CA LEU A 19 -23.10 -0.99 -2.11
C LEU A 19 -22.00 -0.62 -1.09
N ARG A 20 -20.84 -0.17 -1.60
CA ARG A 20 -19.74 0.30 -0.74
C ARG A 20 -20.17 1.47 0.14
N GLU A 21 -20.86 2.48 -0.41
CA GLU A 21 -21.37 3.60 0.39
C GLU A 21 -22.32 3.15 1.50
N ASN A 22 -23.25 2.24 1.19
CA ASN A 22 -24.16 1.69 2.19
C ASN A 22 -23.41 0.94 3.30
N ASN A 23 -22.36 0.19 2.94
CA ASN A 23 -21.52 -0.50 3.92
C ASN A 23 -20.68 0.48 4.74
N GLU A 24 -20.16 1.56 4.14
CA GLU A 24 -19.47 2.63 4.87
C GLU A 24 -20.37 3.27 5.92
N VAL A 25 -21.65 3.53 5.61
CA VAL A 25 -22.60 4.03 6.61
C VAL A 25 -22.78 3.07 7.76
N ARG A 26 -22.97 1.77 7.49
CA ARG A 26 -23.09 0.73 8.53
C ARG A 26 -21.86 0.62 9.42
N ILE A 27 -20.67 0.63 8.81
CA ILE A 27 -19.40 0.58 9.55
C ILE A 27 -19.23 1.84 10.40
N ASN A 28 -19.59 3.01 9.87
CA ASN A 28 -19.57 4.27 10.62
C ASN A 28 -20.51 4.24 11.84
N GLU A 29 -21.69 3.65 11.72
CA GLU A 29 -22.60 3.44 12.85
C GLU A 29 -21.96 2.55 13.92
N LEU A 30 -21.30 1.45 13.52
CA LEU A 30 -20.56 0.57 14.43
C LEU A 30 -19.46 1.33 15.17
N PHE A 31 -18.62 2.07 14.45
CA PHE A 31 -17.53 2.85 15.05
C PHE A 31 -18.04 3.95 15.97
N SER A 32 -19.11 4.65 15.57
CA SER A 32 -19.77 5.66 16.42
C SER A 32 -20.37 5.10 17.69
N GLN A 33 -20.79 3.83 17.71
CA GLN A 33 -21.23 3.13 18.91
C GLN A 33 -20.05 2.81 19.83
N MET A 34 -18.92 2.33 19.25
CA MET A 34 -17.70 2.00 20.00
C MET A 34 -17.10 3.22 20.68
N THR A 35 -17.07 4.39 20.02
CA THR A 35 -16.56 5.63 20.61
C THR A 35 -17.39 6.15 21.80
N LYS A 36 -18.63 5.68 21.94
CA LYS A 36 -19.54 6.04 23.06
C LYS A 36 -19.51 5.03 24.20
N SER A 37 -18.92 3.87 23.99
CA SER A 37 -18.79 2.82 25.00
C SER A 37 -17.42 2.87 25.66
N THR A 38 -17.34 2.41 26.92
CA THR A 38 -16.05 2.18 27.56
C THR A 38 -15.55 0.81 27.17
N ALA A 39 -14.65 0.75 26.21
CA ALA A 39 -14.02 -0.49 25.80
C ALA A 39 -12.89 -0.89 26.76
N GLU A 40 -12.66 -2.19 26.94
CA GLU A 40 -11.53 -2.70 27.71
C GLU A 40 -10.20 -2.29 27.05
N LYS A 41 -9.22 -1.88 27.86
CA LYS A 41 -7.90 -1.52 27.36
C LYS A 41 -7.23 -2.70 26.64
N GLY A 42 -6.77 -2.46 25.44
CA GLY A 42 -6.14 -3.47 24.57
C GLY A 42 -7.13 -4.29 23.75
N SER A 43 -8.46 -4.11 23.95
CA SER A 43 -9.47 -4.76 23.08
C SER A 43 -9.45 -4.21 21.66
N VAL A 44 -10.02 -4.96 20.74
CA VAL A 44 -10.18 -4.54 19.33
C VAL A 44 -11.07 -3.31 19.23
N GLU A 45 -12.12 -3.26 20.02
CA GLU A 45 -13.08 -2.15 20.09
C GLU A 45 -12.38 -0.86 20.53
N GLN A 46 -11.50 -0.91 21.54
CA GLN A 46 -10.69 0.25 21.95
C GLN A 46 -9.78 0.72 20.82
N LYS A 47 -9.04 -0.19 20.16
CA LYS A 47 -8.13 0.16 19.07
C LYS A 47 -8.86 0.83 17.90
N ILE A 48 -10.03 0.30 17.52
CA ILE A 48 -10.89 0.88 16.47
C ILE A 48 -11.38 2.27 16.90
N ALA A 49 -11.92 2.40 18.12
CA ALA A 49 -12.46 3.66 18.64
C ALA A 49 -11.40 4.74 18.71
N ASP A 50 -10.21 4.42 19.20
CA ASP A 50 -9.10 5.38 19.34
C ASP A 50 -8.59 5.85 17.97
N LEU A 51 -8.32 4.94 17.03
CA LEU A 51 -7.91 5.30 15.67
C LEU A 51 -8.96 6.16 14.97
N TYR A 52 -10.23 5.80 15.10
CA TYR A 52 -11.32 6.56 14.49
C TYR A 52 -11.46 7.95 15.11
N THR A 53 -11.39 8.07 16.44
CA THR A 53 -11.47 9.33 17.15
C THR A 53 -10.31 10.25 16.81
N MET A 54 -9.06 9.73 16.78
CA MET A 54 -7.90 10.51 16.35
C MET A 54 -8.03 11.03 14.92
N GLY A 55 -8.54 10.22 14.01
CA GLY A 55 -8.77 10.64 12.62
C GLY A 55 -9.88 11.69 12.46
N LEU A 56 -10.85 11.76 13.39
CA LEU A 56 -11.89 12.78 13.44
C LEU A 56 -11.41 14.11 14.06
N ASP A 57 -10.41 14.07 14.93
CA ASP A 57 -9.94 15.23 15.69
C ASP A 57 -9.09 16.19 14.84
N SER A 58 -9.78 16.96 13.98
CA SER A 58 -9.13 17.97 13.14
C SER A 58 -8.44 19.07 13.95
N ALA A 59 -8.95 19.39 15.13
CA ALA A 59 -8.35 20.43 15.97
C ALA A 59 -6.96 20.00 16.46
N ARG A 60 -6.84 18.75 16.93
CA ARG A 60 -5.56 18.16 17.32
C ARG A 60 -4.61 18.05 16.14
N LEU A 61 -5.06 17.45 15.01
CA LEU A 61 -4.23 17.30 13.81
C LEU A 61 -3.70 18.64 13.29
N ASN A 62 -4.54 19.68 13.30
CA ASN A 62 -4.12 21.03 12.88
C ASN A 62 -3.17 21.67 13.89
N SER A 63 -3.31 21.43 15.19
CA SER A 63 -2.40 21.94 16.21
C SER A 63 -1.04 21.24 16.19
N GLU A 64 -1.01 19.95 15.88
CA GLU A 64 0.23 19.17 15.71
C GLU A 64 0.96 19.52 14.40
N GLY A 65 0.21 19.88 13.34
CA GLY A 65 0.76 20.29 12.04
C GLY A 65 1.69 19.23 11.44
N LEU A 66 2.93 19.63 11.18
CA LEU A 66 4.00 18.76 10.69
C LEU A 66 4.96 18.26 11.79
N ALA A 67 4.69 18.56 13.06
CA ALA A 67 5.52 18.07 14.18
C ALA A 67 5.65 16.53 14.20
N PRO A 68 4.58 15.74 13.87
CA PRO A 68 4.68 14.27 13.91
C PRO A 68 5.70 13.66 12.94
N VAL A 69 6.12 14.37 11.90
CA VAL A 69 7.10 13.89 10.91
C VAL A 69 8.50 14.44 11.12
N LYS A 70 8.69 15.34 12.09
CA LYS A 70 9.93 16.10 12.23
C LYS A 70 11.14 15.22 12.50
N GLU A 71 11.06 14.30 13.46
CA GLU A 71 12.16 13.42 13.84
C GLU A 71 12.62 12.54 12.68
N ASP A 72 11.68 11.90 11.98
CA ASP A 72 11.99 11.05 10.84
C ASP A 72 12.57 11.87 9.67
N MET A 73 12.05 13.05 9.42
CA MET A 73 12.56 13.95 8.40
C MET A 73 13.99 14.43 8.72
N GLU A 74 14.28 14.75 9.98
CA GLU A 74 15.63 15.09 10.44
C GLU A 74 16.58 13.90 10.25
N ALA A 75 16.16 12.68 10.57
CA ALA A 75 16.93 11.46 10.35
C ALA A 75 17.19 11.21 8.86
N ILE A 76 16.20 11.38 8.00
CA ILE A 76 16.35 11.26 6.54
C ILE A 76 17.35 12.27 6.03
N MET A 77 17.27 13.53 6.44
CA MET A 77 18.16 14.61 5.98
C MET A 77 19.58 14.51 6.56
N ALA A 78 19.79 13.73 7.64
CA ALA A 78 21.09 13.48 8.24
C ALA A 78 21.88 12.32 7.60
N VAL A 79 21.27 11.52 6.70
CA VAL A 79 21.92 10.38 6.03
C VAL A 79 23.24 10.81 5.37
N ALA A 80 24.36 10.20 5.74
CA ALA A 80 25.68 10.60 5.25
C ALA A 80 26.39 9.54 4.39
N ASP A 81 25.97 8.26 4.51
CA ASP A 81 26.62 7.13 3.85
C ASP A 81 25.62 6.03 3.45
N ALA A 82 26.11 5.02 2.73
CA ALA A 82 25.30 3.91 2.23
C ALA A 82 24.67 3.09 3.35
N LYS A 83 25.33 2.92 4.49
CA LYS A 83 24.79 2.17 5.63
C LYS A 83 23.60 2.90 6.25
N GLN A 84 23.74 4.20 6.51
CA GLN A 84 22.66 5.03 7.04
C GLN A 84 21.51 5.13 6.03
N LEU A 85 21.80 5.25 4.73
CA LEU A 85 20.80 5.20 3.67
C LEU A 85 19.98 3.90 3.76
N SER A 86 20.66 2.76 3.88
CA SER A 86 20.01 1.45 3.94
C SER A 86 19.15 1.27 5.18
N GLN A 87 19.60 1.79 6.32
CA GLN A 87 18.84 1.79 7.57
C GLN A 87 17.56 2.65 7.47
N ILE A 88 17.67 3.85 6.90
CA ILE A 88 16.51 4.74 6.69
C ILE A 88 15.54 4.15 5.67
N VAL A 89 16.03 3.55 4.57
CA VAL A 89 15.17 2.85 3.60
C VAL A 89 14.42 1.70 4.28
N ALA A 90 15.08 0.89 5.11
CA ALA A 90 14.45 -0.16 5.88
C ALA A 90 13.37 0.39 6.83
N GLN A 91 13.67 1.48 7.55
CA GLN A 91 12.70 2.14 8.44
C GLN A 91 11.46 2.62 7.68
N ILE A 92 11.65 3.25 6.51
CA ILE A 92 10.52 3.72 5.68
C ILE A 92 9.72 2.52 5.15
N HIS A 93 10.37 1.45 4.69
CA HIS A 93 9.68 0.23 4.24
C HIS A 93 8.86 -0.43 5.35
N MET A 94 9.35 -0.40 6.58
CA MET A 94 8.60 -0.90 7.74
C MET A 94 7.37 -0.05 8.08
N GLN A 95 7.39 1.26 7.82
CA GLN A 95 6.48 2.21 8.44
C GLN A 95 5.65 3.04 7.47
N ALA A 96 6.17 3.38 6.29
CA ALA A 96 5.64 4.50 5.53
C ALA A 96 5.70 4.39 4.00
N GLY A 97 6.11 3.29 3.41
CA GLY A 97 6.13 3.18 1.95
C GLY A 97 7.31 2.38 1.39
N ASN A 98 7.51 2.44 0.07
CA ASN A 98 8.49 1.61 -0.63
C ASN A 98 9.38 2.44 -1.59
N PRO A 99 10.23 3.38 -1.08
CA PRO A 99 11.17 4.10 -1.91
C PRO A 99 12.25 3.17 -2.49
N LEU A 100 12.78 3.50 -3.67
CA LEU A 100 13.80 2.80 -4.43
C LEU A 100 13.37 1.42 -4.96
N PHE A 101 12.77 0.57 -4.16
CA PHE A 101 12.28 -0.76 -4.51
C PHE A 101 11.17 -1.19 -3.54
N GLY A 102 10.38 -2.19 -3.93
CA GLY A 102 9.43 -2.85 -3.06
C GLY A 102 9.99 -4.17 -2.56
N VAL A 103 9.67 -4.52 -1.32
CA VAL A 103 10.03 -5.80 -0.70
C VAL A 103 8.79 -6.48 -0.14
N GLY A 104 8.75 -7.79 -0.20
CA GLY A 104 7.66 -8.55 0.39
C GLY A 104 7.94 -10.04 0.42
N VAL A 105 7.20 -10.75 1.27
CA VAL A 105 7.24 -12.21 1.36
C VAL A 105 5.94 -12.77 0.79
N SER A 106 6.06 -13.73 -0.10
CA SER A 106 4.91 -14.40 -0.71
C SER A 106 5.25 -15.86 -1.00
N ALA A 107 4.24 -16.68 -1.29
CA ALA A 107 4.48 -18.03 -1.77
C ALA A 107 5.34 -18.00 -3.03
N ASP A 108 6.32 -18.90 -3.11
CA ASP A 108 7.14 -19.07 -4.30
C ASP A 108 6.27 -19.54 -5.47
N LEU A 109 6.37 -18.85 -6.62
CA LEU A 109 5.56 -19.14 -7.80
C LEU A 109 5.86 -20.52 -8.40
N MET A 110 7.04 -21.09 -8.17
CA MET A 110 7.43 -22.42 -8.65
C MET A 110 7.22 -23.51 -7.59
N ASN A 111 7.09 -23.12 -6.31
CA ASN A 111 6.81 -24.05 -5.22
C ASN A 111 5.98 -23.39 -4.12
N SER A 112 4.68 -23.42 -4.27
CA SER A 112 3.72 -22.76 -3.36
C SER A 112 3.74 -23.28 -1.89
N ASN A 113 4.51 -24.34 -1.59
CA ASN A 113 4.71 -24.80 -0.22
C ASN A 113 5.81 -24.02 0.53
N LEU A 114 6.55 -23.18 -0.16
CA LEU A 114 7.59 -22.31 0.39
C LEU A 114 7.21 -20.86 0.27
N ASN A 115 7.62 -20.06 1.23
CA ASN A 115 7.62 -18.60 1.10
C ASN A 115 8.98 -18.15 0.55
N ALA A 116 8.97 -17.16 -0.32
CA ALA A 116 10.15 -16.53 -0.87
C ALA A 116 10.14 -15.02 -0.61
N LEU A 117 11.33 -14.45 -0.46
CA LEU A 117 11.52 -13.01 -0.42
C LEU A 117 11.55 -12.47 -1.85
N TYR A 118 10.73 -11.44 -2.12
CA TYR A 118 10.65 -10.77 -3.41
C TYR A 118 11.17 -9.34 -3.29
N ILE A 119 11.95 -8.91 -4.28
CA ILE A 119 12.26 -7.50 -4.52
C ILE A 119 11.78 -7.13 -5.91
N GLN A 120 11.09 -6.00 -6.02
CA GLN A 120 10.47 -5.55 -7.27
C GLN A 120 10.55 -4.03 -7.42
N GLN A 121 10.31 -3.55 -8.64
CA GLN A 121 10.28 -2.12 -8.93
C GLN A 121 9.23 -1.41 -8.08
N SER A 122 9.65 -0.30 -7.45
CA SER A 122 8.80 0.60 -6.68
C SER A 122 9.49 1.95 -6.49
N GLY A 123 8.81 2.92 -5.89
CA GLY A 123 9.39 4.19 -5.47
C GLY A 123 9.18 5.37 -6.43
N LEU A 124 8.40 5.19 -7.51
CA LEU A 124 7.94 6.32 -8.31
C LEU A 124 6.75 7.00 -7.63
N GLY A 125 6.85 8.27 -7.29
CA GLY A 125 5.79 9.00 -6.57
C GLY A 125 4.47 9.09 -7.34
N MET A 126 4.48 9.08 -8.67
CA MET A 126 3.29 8.97 -9.51
C MET A 126 2.91 7.51 -9.86
N GLY A 127 3.71 6.52 -9.43
CA GLY A 127 3.42 5.07 -9.52
C GLY A 127 3.70 4.43 -10.88
N ASN A 128 3.43 5.06 -12.01
CA ASN A 128 3.63 4.50 -13.35
C ASN A 128 4.73 5.25 -14.10
N ARG A 129 5.63 4.48 -14.76
CA ARG A 129 6.70 5.03 -15.61
C ARG A 129 6.19 5.96 -16.69
N ASP A 130 5.04 5.64 -17.30
CA ASP A 130 4.49 6.38 -18.42
C ASP A 130 4.18 7.85 -18.06
N TYR A 131 3.88 8.14 -16.78
CA TYR A 131 3.68 9.50 -16.31
C TYR A 131 4.96 10.35 -16.36
N TYR A 132 6.13 9.71 -16.32
CA TYR A 132 7.44 10.39 -16.40
C TYR A 132 7.96 10.51 -17.81
N LEU A 133 7.65 9.54 -18.70
CA LEU A 133 8.29 9.39 -19.99
C LEU A 133 7.45 9.92 -21.16
N ASP A 134 6.12 9.77 -21.10
CA ASP A 134 5.26 10.15 -22.20
C ASP A 134 5.04 11.66 -22.25
N GLU A 135 5.15 12.24 -23.45
CA GLU A 135 5.02 13.68 -23.68
C GLU A 135 3.63 14.21 -23.29
N GLU A 136 2.58 13.41 -23.49
CA GLU A 136 1.22 13.76 -23.12
C GLU A 136 1.03 13.98 -21.61
N ASN A 137 1.91 13.45 -20.78
CA ASN A 137 1.90 13.59 -19.32
C ASN A 137 2.74 14.79 -18.80
N ALA A 138 3.25 15.66 -19.67
CA ALA A 138 4.05 16.82 -19.27
C ALA A 138 3.35 17.72 -18.25
N ALA A 139 2.07 18.05 -18.48
CA ALA A 139 1.26 18.84 -17.55
C ALA A 139 1.07 18.14 -16.19
N LEU A 140 1.00 16.80 -16.15
CA LEU A 140 0.91 16.04 -14.91
C LEU A 140 2.23 16.14 -14.12
N ARG A 141 3.38 16.04 -14.78
CA ARG A 141 4.71 16.22 -14.16
C ARG A 141 4.88 17.60 -13.55
N GLU A 142 4.42 18.66 -14.22
CA GLU A 142 4.43 20.03 -13.68
C GLU A 142 3.60 20.13 -12.39
N ARG A 143 2.41 19.52 -12.36
CA ARG A 143 1.54 19.49 -11.19
C ARG A 143 2.13 18.66 -10.05
N TYR A 144 2.81 17.57 -10.37
CA TYR A 144 3.55 16.78 -9.39
C TYR A 144 4.70 17.57 -8.77
N THR A 145 5.48 18.28 -9.60
CA THR A 145 6.52 19.20 -9.13
C THR A 145 5.95 20.29 -8.22
N ALA A 146 4.79 20.83 -8.56
CA ALA A 146 4.10 21.84 -7.74
C ALA A 146 3.65 21.26 -6.38
N TRP A 147 3.14 20.02 -6.35
CA TRP A 147 2.83 19.31 -5.11
C TRP A 147 4.07 19.16 -4.21
N LEU A 148 5.17 18.64 -4.76
CA LEU A 148 6.43 18.48 -4.03
C LEU A 148 6.95 19.82 -3.50
N THR A 149 6.95 20.86 -4.33
CA THR A 149 7.32 22.22 -3.94
C THR A 149 6.48 22.70 -2.76
N LYS A 150 5.17 22.48 -2.82
CA LYS A 150 4.26 22.88 -1.75
C LYS A 150 4.52 22.09 -0.45
N ALA A 151 4.71 20.78 -0.54
CA ALA A 151 5.01 19.93 0.61
C ALA A 151 6.33 20.34 1.29
N PHE A 152 7.40 20.57 0.51
CA PHE A 152 8.68 21.02 1.00
C PHE A 152 8.62 22.43 1.61
N THR A 153 7.82 23.33 1.00
CA THR A 153 7.59 24.68 1.55
C THR A 153 6.87 24.61 2.91
N LEU A 154 5.83 23.79 3.02
CA LEU A 154 5.08 23.61 4.28
C LEU A 154 5.98 23.04 5.37
N TYR A 155 6.87 22.10 5.01
CA TYR A 155 7.84 21.55 5.96
C TYR A 155 8.96 22.54 6.33
N GLY A 156 9.18 23.59 5.52
CA GLY A 156 10.23 24.59 5.75
C GLY A 156 11.58 24.20 5.17
N MET A 157 11.63 23.38 4.11
CA MET A 157 12.89 23.08 3.42
C MET A 157 13.39 24.30 2.64
N GLU A 158 14.71 24.50 2.64
CA GLU A 158 15.35 25.49 1.79
C GLU A 158 15.29 25.09 0.31
N ASN A 159 15.16 26.05 -0.59
CA ASN A 159 15.09 25.85 -2.04
C ASN A 159 14.07 24.78 -2.49
N PRO A 160 12.79 24.86 -2.03
CA PRO A 160 11.81 23.79 -2.23
C PRO A 160 11.54 23.47 -3.70
N ALA A 161 11.56 24.47 -4.60
CA ALA A 161 11.33 24.27 -6.03
C ALA A 161 12.48 23.50 -6.71
N GLU A 162 13.73 23.82 -6.37
CA GLU A 162 14.91 23.12 -6.89
C GLU A 162 14.93 21.67 -6.41
N LYS A 163 14.61 21.44 -5.13
CA LYS A 163 14.53 20.11 -4.55
C LYS A 163 13.39 19.28 -5.19
N ALA A 164 12.25 19.88 -5.45
CA ALA A 164 11.14 19.22 -6.14
C ALA A 164 11.55 18.81 -7.57
N ALA A 165 12.19 19.70 -8.31
CA ALA A 165 12.71 19.40 -9.66
C ALA A 165 13.75 18.28 -9.63
N ALA A 166 14.64 18.25 -8.64
CA ALA A 166 15.64 17.20 -8.47
C ALA A 166 14.99 15.83 -8.20
N VAL A 167 13.93 15.78 -7.39
CA VAL A 167 13.15 14.52 -7.16
C VAL A 167 12.54 14.03 -8.45
N VAL A 168 11.84 14.88 -9.21
CA VAL A 168 11.22 14.49 -10.48
C VAL A 168 12.26 14.01 -11.49
N ALA A 169 13.42 14.66 -11.56
CA ALA A 169 14.52 14.25 -12.43
C ALA A 169 15.09 12.88 -12.01
N PHE A 170 15.25 12.62 -10.71
CA PHE A 170 15.69 11.33 -10.17
C PHE A 170 14.70 10.22 -10.48
N GLU A 171 13.43 10.44 -10.22
CA GLU A 171 12.35 9.47 -10.50
C GLU A 171 12.21 9.21 -12.01
N THR A 172 12.47 10.22 -12.87
CA THR A 172 12.49 10.03 -14.33
C THR A 172 13.59 9.07 -14.75
N LYS A 173 14.81 9.21 -14.19
CA LYS A 173 15.92 8.28 -14.44
C LYS A 173 15.58 6.84 -13.98
N MET A 174 14.87 6.69 -12.84
CA MET A 174 14.36 5.39 -12.42
C MET A 174 13.33 4.85 -13.44
N ALA A 175 12.37 5.67 -13.82
CA ALA A 175 11.26 5.30 -14.71
C ALA A 175 11.74 4.79 -16.09
N GLU A 176 12.87 5.30 -16.62
CA GLU A 176 13.49 4.86 -17.87
C GLU A 176 13.76 3.34 -17.90
N LYS A 177 14.00 2.73 -16.75
CA LYS A 177 14.33 1.30 -16.60
C LYS A 177 13.21 0.48 -15.96
N PHE A 178 12.09 1.11 -15.61
CA PHE A 178 10.91 0.39 -15.11
C PHE A 178 10.21 -0.33 -16.26
N ARG A 179 9.66 -1.48 -15.97
CA ARG A 179 8.71 -2.16 -16.85
C ARG A 179 7.37 -1.45 -16.85
N SER A 180 6.73 -1.40 -18.00
CA SER A 180 5.35 -0.93 -18.14
C SER A 180 4.37 -1.87 -17.42
N ASN A 181 3.15 -1.38 -17.16
CA ASN A 181 2.07 -2.19 -16.60
C ASN A 181 1.71 -3.42 -17.45
N VAL A 182 2.00 -3.39 -18.74
CA VAL A 182 1.79 -4.54 -19.64
C VAL A 182 2.89 -5.58 -19.43
N GLU A 183 4.15 -5.16 -19.41
CA GLU A 183 5.30 -6.05 -19.19
C GLU A 183 5.27 -6.69 -17.79
N LEU A 184 4.75 -5.99 -16.79
CA LEU A 184 4.57 -6.55 -15.43
C LEU A 184 3.57 -7.71 -15.36
N ARG A 185 2.76 -7.95 -16.40
CA ARG A 185 1.85 -9.10 -16.48
C ARG A 185 2.53 -10.39 -16.93
N ASP A 186 3.75 -10.31 -17.46
CA ASP A 186 4.55 -11.48 -17.78
C ASP A 186 5.17 -12.05 -16.51
N ILE A 187 4.47 -13.00 -15.89
CA ILE A 187 4.86 -13.61 -14.62
C ILE A 187 6.21 -14.32 -14.74
N ALA A 188 6.48 -14.97 -15.89
CA ALA A 188 7.73 -15.69 -16.12
C ALA A 188 8.93 -14.73 -16.19
N ALA A 189 8.77 -13.59 -16.89
CA ALA A 189 9.79 -12.55 -16.95
C ALA A 189 10.05 -11.87 -15.60
N ASN A 190 9.05 -11.85 -14.70
CA ASN A 190 9.15 -11.29 -13.35
C ASN A 190 9.63 -12.30 -12.28
N TYR A 191 10.06 -13.51 -12.67
CA TYR A 191 10.54 -14.53 -11.76
C TYR A 191 12.03 -14.82 -11.99
N ASN A 192 12.90 -14.13 -11.28
CA ASN A 192 14.36 -14.23 -11.41
C ASN A 192 14.98 -14.59 -10.05
N PRO A 193 15.01 -15.89 -9.67
CA PRO A 193 15.62 -16.32 -8.43
C PRO A 193 17.13 -16.11 -8.44
N MET A 194 17.67 -15.67 -7.33
CA MET A 194 19.08 -15.36 -7.15
C MET A 194 19.53 -15.79 -5.76
N SER A 195 20.77 -16.32 -5.63
CA SER A 195 21.31 -16.56 -4.30
C SER A 195 21.50 -15.24 -3.55
N LYS A 196 21.39 -15.26 -2.21
CA LYS A 196 21.67 -14.09 -1.37
C LYS A 196 23.06 -13.50 -1.66
N ALA A 197 24.07 -14.36 -1.88
CA ALA A 197 25.43 -13.93 -2.17
C ALA A 197 25.55 -13.22 -3.53
N ASP A 198 24.95 -13.76 -4.59
CA ASP A 198 24.96 -13.13 -5.91
C ASP A 198 24.14 -11.83 -5.93
N PHE A 199 23.02 -11.81 -5.21
CA PHE A 199 22.19 -10.64 -5.05
C PHE A 199 22.94 -9.48 -4.38
N THR A 200 23.53 -9.71 -3.22
CA THR A 200 24.27 -8.67 -2.47
C THR A 200 25.52 -8.19 -3.21
N LYS A 201 26.15 -9.08 -3.98
CA LYS A 201 27.30 -8.72 -4.84
C LYS A 201 26.89 -7.88 -6.04
N ARG A 202 25.73 -8.19 -6.67
CA ARG A 202 25.26 -7.44 -7.85
C ARG A 202 24.75 -6.06 -7.49
N TYR A 203 24.03 -5.93 -6.39
CA TYR A 203 23.38 -4.68 -5.96
C TYR A 203 24.06 -4.06 -4.75
N ASP A 204 25.36 -3.83 -4.86
CA ASP A 204 26.29 -3.48 -3.78
C ASP A 204 26.24 -2.00 -3.32
N ALA A 205 25.39 -1.15 -3.93
CA ALA A 205 25.16 0.22 -3.47
C ALA A 205 24.36 0.32 -2.17
N ILE A 206 23.60 -0.73 -1.85
CA ILE A 206 22.81 -0.86 -0.62
C ILE A 206 23.59 -1.75 0.36
N ASP A 207 23.73 -1.33 1.60
CA ASP A 207 24.17 -2.21 2.70
C ASP A 207 23.02 -3.16 3.06
N TRP A 208 22.95 -4.29 2.33
CA TRP A 208 21.89 -5.27 2.50
C TRP A 208 21.87 -5.92 3.90
N THR A 209 23.01 -5.98 4.58
CA THR A 209 23.06 -6.45 5.96
C THR A 209 22.31 -5.51 6.87
N ALA A 210 22.63 -4.22 6.82
CA ALA A 210 21.94 -3.19 7.60
C ALA A 210 20.46 -3.07 7.21
N TYR A 211 20.11 -3.24 5.93
CA TYR A 211 18.75 -3.23 5.44
C TYR A 211 17.92 -4.41 5.98
N PHE A 212 18.40 -5.65 5.82
CA PHE A 212 17.66 -6.84 6.28
C PHE A 212 17.54 -6.88 7.81
N GLU A 213 18.57 -6.46 8.54
CA GLU A 213 18.50 -6.28 10.00
C GLU A 213 17.42 -5.26 10.40
N GLY A 214 17.39 -4.11 9.72
CA GLY A 214 16.38 -3.06 9.96
C GLY A 214 14.95 -3.53 9.66
N MET A 215 14.78 -4.37 8.63
CA MET A 215 13.48 -4.98 8.29
C MET A 215 13.10 -6.14 9.21
N GLY A 216 14.00 -6.64 10.04
CA GLY A 216 13.79 -7.86 10.82
C GLY A 216 13.68 -9.13 9.97
N ILE A 217 14.22 -9.11 8.74
CA ILE A 217 14.26 -10.27 7.86
C ILE A 217 15.35 -11.22 8.36
N GLY A 218 14.93 -12.44 8.69
CA GLY A 218 15.82 -13.52 9.12
C GLY A 218 16.72 -14.06 8.02
N ASP A 219 17.33 -15.19 8.26
CA ASP A 219 18.20 -15.81 7.26
C ASP A 219 17.40 -16.46 6.13
N PHE A 220 17.90 -16.33 4.91
CA PHE A 220 17.34 -16.90 3.70
C PHE A 220 18.44 -17.18 2.67
N ASP A 221 18.22 -18.16 1.79
CA ASP A 221 19.19 -18.56 0.77
C ASP A 221 18.94 -17.89 -0.58
N THR A 222 17.67 -17.68 -0.91
CA THR A 222 17.24 -17.25 -2.24
C THR A 222 16.30 -16.05 -2.14
N ILE A 223 16.48 -15.10 -3.06
CA ILE A 223 15.62 -13.93 -3.27
C ILE A 223 15.13 -13.91 -4.71
N ILE A 224 13.88 -13.53 -4.93
CA ILE A 224 13.32 -13.40 -6.26
C ILE A 224 13.32 -11.93 -6.65
N VAL A 225 14.05 -11.60 -7.69
CA VAL A 225 14.12 -10.24 -8.25
C VAL A 225 13.11 -10.12 -9.39
N GLY A 226 12.10 -9.29 -9.22
CA GLY A 226 11.05 -9.13 -10.22
C GLY A 226 11.58 -8.50 -11.51
N GLN A 227 12.30 -7.40 -11.40
CA GLN A 227 12.83 -6.62 -12.53
C GLN A 227 14.31 -6.32 -12.31
N PRO A 228 15.21 -7.24 -12.75
CA PRO A 228 16.65 -7.10 -12.55
C PRO A 228 17.23 -5.80 -13.15
N GLU A 229 16.80 -5.42 -14.35
CA GLU A 229 17.25 -4.20 -15.03
C GLU A 229 16.86 -2.92 -14.30
N THR A 230 15.70 -2.92 -13.65
CA THR A 230 15.27 -1.79 -12.81
C THR A 230 16.13 -1.68 -11.56
N LEU A 231 16.39 -2.82 -10.91
CA LEU A 231 17.21 -2.81 -9.69
C LEU A 231 18.69 -2.48 -9.99
N ASP A 232 19.22 -2.89 -11.16
CA ASP A 232 20.54 -2.44 -11.66
C ASP A 232 20.59 -0.91 -11.81
N ALA A 233 19.52 -0.31 -12.34
CA ALA A 233 19.44 1.15 -12.49
C ALA A 233 19.37 1.85 -11.13
N VAL A 234 18.55 1.36 -10.21
CA VAL A 234 18.48 1.89 -8.84
C VAL A 234 19.86 1.79 -8.16
N ASN A 235 20.51 0.63 -8.25
CA ASN A 235 21.86 0.42 -7.70
C ASN A 235 22.86 1.44 -8.27
N GLN A 236 22.82 1.69 -9.58
CA GLN A 236 23.69 2.66 -10.23
C GLN A 236 23.36 4.10 -9.79
N LEU A 237 22.07 4.47 -9.70
CA LEU A 237 21.67 5.80 -9.26
C LEU A 237 22.09 6.08 -7.81
N VAL A 238 21.95 5.10 -6.92
CA VAL A 238 22.41 5.24 -5.53
C VAL A 238 23.91 5.50 -5.45
N LYS A 239 24.72 4.94 -6.38
CA LYS A 239 26.19 5.19 -6.45
C LYS A 239 26.55 6.55 -7.03
N THR A 240 25.77 7.06 -7.97
CA THR A 240 26.19 8.20 -8.81
C THR A 240 25.48 9.50 -8.48
N GLU A 241 24.29 9.46 -7.92
CA GLU A 241 23.57 10.66 -7.55
C GLU A 241 24.13 11.29 -6.27
N PRO A 242 24.10 12.62 -6.16
CA PRO A 242 24.47 13.29 -4.93
C PRO A 242 23.62 12.80 -3.74
N ILE A 243 24.23 12.63 -2.58
CA ILE A 243 23.52 12.19 -1.36
C ILE A 243 22.35 13.12 -1.02
N GLU A 244 22.44 14.40 -1.31
CA GLU A 244 21.36 15.37 -1.12
C GLU A 244 20.12 15.05 -1.99
N THR A 245 20.33 14.56 -3.22
CA THR A 245 19.24 14.11 -4.11
C THR A 245 18.52 12.89 -3.49
N LEU A 246 19.28 11.92 -2.98
CA LEU A 246 18.72 10.73 -2.32
C LEU A 246 17.94 11.09 -1.07
N ARG A 247 18.47 11.96 -0.20
CA ARG A 247 17.77 12.48 0.98
C ARG A 247 16.47 13.15 0.62
N THR A 248 16.51 14.04 -0.38
CA THR A 248 15.33 14.79 -0.83
C THR A 248 14.27 13.88 -1.44
N TYR A 249 14.68 12.86 -2.19
CA TYR A 249 13.78 11.83 -2.72
C TYR A 249 13.13 11.00 -1.60
N LEU A 250 13.89 10.54 -0.60
CA LEU A 250 13.35 9.83 0.54
C LEU A 250 12.38 10.71 1.34
N ALA A 251 12.73 11.98 1.56
CA ALA A 251 11.87 12.97 2.21
C ALA A 251 10.54 13.17 1.46
N ALA A 252 10.57 13.24 0.12
CA ALA A 252 9.38 13.34 -0.72
C ALA A 252 8.45 12.13 -0.54
N ASN A 253 9.00 10.92 -0.61
CA ASN A 253 8.24 9.67 -0.40
C ASN A 253 7.63 9.60 1.00
N TYR A 254 8.41 9.95 2.01
CA TYR A 254 7.97 9.93 3.40
C TYR A 254 6.84 10.94 3.65
N LEU A 255 7.01 12.19 3.21
CA LEU A 255 5.96 13.23 3.32
C LEU A 255 4.69 12.86 2.56
N ALA A 256 4.80 12.29 1.36
CA ALA A 256 3.63 11.84 0.60
C ALA A 256 2.86 10.74 1.34
N SER A 257 3.55 9.83 2.02
CA SER A 257 2.93 8.77 2.83
C SER A 257 2.25 9.31 4.10
N ALA A 258 2.84 10.32 4.73
CA ALA A 258 2.32 10.92 5.96
C ALA A 258 1.17 11.92 5.72
N ALA A 259 1.22 12.67 4.62
CA ALA A 259 0.34 13.81 4.34
C ALA A 259 -1.16 13.54 4.55
N PRO A 260 -1.72 12.35 4.20
CA PRO A 260 -3.15 12.06 4.44
C PRO A 260 -3.57 12.07 5.92
N TYR A 261 -2.63 12.00 6.84
CA TYR A 261 -2.84 11.77 8.28
C TYR A 261 -2.38 12.93 9.16
N LEU A 262 -2.02 14.06 8.55
CA LEU A 262 -1.53 15.27 9.20
C LEU A 262 -2.58 16.38 9.16
N SER A 263 -2.14 17.63 9.28
CA SER A 263 -3.02 18.82 9.27
C SER A 263 -3.76 19.02 7.95
N ASP A 264 -4.82 19.81 8.00
CA ASP A 264 -5.70 20.03 6.84
C ASP A 264 -5.01 20.75 5.68
N ASP A 265 -4.00 21.58 5.93
CA ASP A 265 -3.23 22.29 4.91
C ASP A 265 -2.34 21.36 4.08
N ILE A 266 -1.61 20.44 4.73
CA ILE A 266 -0.81 19.43 4.00
C ILE A 266 -1.73 18.41 3.31
N TYR A 267 -2.84 18.02 3.96
CA TYR A 267 -3.83 17.15 3.33
C TYR A 267 -4.46 17.81 2.09
N ALA A 268 -4.78 19.09 2.15
CA ALA A 268 -5.33 19.83 1.02
C ALA A 268 -4.35 19.87 -0.17
N ALA A 269 -3.06 20.10 0.13
CA ALA A 269 -2.02 20.07 -0.90
C ALA A 269 -1.87 18.67 -1.51
N TYR A 270 -1.89 17.61 -0.68
CA TYR A 270 -1.89 16.22 -1.14
C TYR A 270 -3.10 15.90 -2.02
N PHE A 271 -4.31 16.28 -1.59
CA PHE A 271 -5.54 16.02 -2.32
C PHE A 271 -5.55 16.73 -3.68
N GLU A 272 -5.06 17.95 -3.77
CA GLU A 272 -5.01 18.70 -5.03
C GLU A 272 -4.26 17.91 -6.12
N PHE A 273 -3.21 17.20 -5.77
CA PHE A 273 -2.49 16.36 -6.72
C PHE A 273 -3.06 14.94 -6.78
N PHE A 274 -3.01 14.15 -5.70
CA PHE A 274 -3.36 12.73 -5.75
C PHE A 274 -4.87 12.47 -5.86
N GLY A 275 -5.69 13.31 -5.24
CA GLY A 275 -7.15 13.22 -5.34
C GLY A 275 -7.66 13.77 -6.65
N ARG A 276 -7.34 15.04 -6.94
CA ARG A 276 -7.93 15.75 -8.08
C ARG A 276 -7.27 15.40 -9.40
N GLN A 277 -5.94 15.51 -9.49
CA GLN A 277 -5.24 15.32 -10.76
C GLN A 277 -5.06 13.84 -11.11
N MET A 278 -4.64 13.01 -10.16
CA MET A 278 -4.38 11.59 -10.42
C MET A 278 -5.66 10.75 -10.42
N SER A 279 -6.58 10.99 -9.50
CA SER A 279 -7.77 10.16 -9.32
C SER A 279 -9.06 10.78 -9.90
N GLY A 280 -9.05 12.05 -10.34
CA GLY A 280 -10.22 12.72 -10.95
C GLY A 280 -11.32 13.13 -9.99
N GLN A 281 -11.08 13.08 -8.67
CA GLN A 281 -12.04 13.56 -7.66
C GLN A 281 -12.14 15.08 -7.68
N GLN A 282 -13.34 15.62 -7.55
CA GLN A 282 -13.56 17.08 -7.53
C GLN A 282 -13.53 17.64 -6.10
N GLU A 283 -13.93 16.85 -5.12
CA GLU A 283 -14.00 17.21 -3.71
C GLU A 283 -13.40 16.13 -2.82
N MET A 284 -12.89 16.55 -1.66
CA MET A 284 -12.41 15.63 -0.64
C MET A 284 -13.54 14.80 -0.07
N ARG A 285 -13.27 13.55 0.23
CA ARG A 285 -14.23 12.73 0.99
C ARG A 285 -14.46 13.36 2.38
N PRO A 286 -15.70 13.30 2.91
CA PRO A 286 -16.00 13.75 4.27
C PRO A 286 -15.02 13.19 5.30
N ARG A 287 -14.66 13.98 6.33
CA ARG A 287 -13.66 13.57 7.34
C ARG A 287 -13.97 12.23 7.98
N TRP A 288 -15.23 11.96 8.31
CA TRP A 288 -15.61 10.68 8.91
C TRP A 288 -15.29 9.48 8.01
N LYS A 289 -15.42 9.59 6.67
CA LYS A 289 -15.05 8.54 5.72
C LYS A 289 -13.53 8.35 5.67
N ARG A 290 -12.78 9.43 5.76
CA ARG A 290 -11.31 9.38 5.82
C ARG A 290 -10.82 8.76 7.13
N ALA A 291 -11.36 9.21 8.26
CA ALA A 291 -11.05 8.66 9.58
C ALA A 291 -11.41 7.18 9.69
N MET A 292 -12.57 6.77 9.17
CA MET A 292 -13.03 5.38 9.15
C MET A 292 -12.13 4.47 8.30
N SER A 293 -11.53 4.99 7.24
CA SER A 293 -10.70 4.16 6.33
C SER A 293 -9.47 3.58 7.02
N VAL A 294 -8.94 4.23 8.04
CA VAL A 294 -7.73 3.80 8.75
C VAL A 294 -7.98 2.55 9.61
N PRO A 295 -8.88 2.55 10.60
CA PRO A 295 -9.15 1.32 11.35
C PRO A 295 -9.72 0.21 10.45
N ASN A 296 -10.50 0.55 9.41
CA ASN A 296 -11.00 -0.44 8.46
C ASN A 296 -9.87 -1.07 7.62
N GLY A 297 -8.81 -0.35 7.31
CA GLY A 297 -7.62 -0.87 6.63
C GLY A 297 -6.69 -1.65 7.56
N LEU A 298 -6.37 -1.07 8.72
CA LEU A 298 -5.41 -1.66 9.67
C LEU A 298 -6.01 -2.84 10.48
N LEU A 299 -7.28 -2.81 10.80
CA LEU A 299 -7.97 -3.81 11.62
C LEU A 299 -9.07 -4.54 10.81
N GLY A 300 -8.83 -4.73 9.49
CA GLY A 300 -9.86 -5.15 8.54
C GLY A 300 -10.58 -6.44 8.92
N GLU A 301 -9.88 -7.48 9.40
CA GLU A 301 -10.54 -8.72 9.83
C GLU A 301 -11.32 -8.53 11.12
N ALA A 302 -10.83 -7.74 12.08
CA ALA A 302 -11.54 -7.44 13.30
C ALA A 302 -12.81 -6.61 13.03
N VAL A 303 -12.73 -5.59 12.17
CA VAL A 303 -13.90 -4.85 11.68
C VAL A 303 -14.86 -5.80 10.94
N GLY A 304 -14.31 -6.71 10.14
CA GLY A 304 -15.06 -7.74 9.43
C GLY A 304 -15.83 -8.65 10.38
N GLU A 305 -15.22 -9.12 11.47
CA GLU A 305 -15.84 -9.97 12.48
C GLU A 305 -17.04 -9.27 13.12
N ILE A 306 -16.88 -8.02 13.52
CA ILE A 306 -17.94 -7.19 14.08
C ILE A 306 -19.05 -6.95 13.05
N TYR A 307 -18.69 -6.68 11.80
CA TYR A 307 -19.64 -6.46 10.71
C TYR A 307 -20.48 -7.71 10.43
N VAL A 308 -19.86 -8.86 10.24
CA VAL A 308 -20.58 -10.10 9.87
C VAL A 308 -21.46 -10.59 11.00
N SER A 309 -21.09 -10.38 12.26
CA SER A 309 -21.93 -10.73 13.41
C SER A 309 -23.30 -10.05 13.36
N LYS A 310 -23.43 -8.89 12.71
CA LYS A 310 -24.67 -8.12 12.59
C LYS A 310 -25.33 -8.21 11.22
N TYR A 311 -24.56 -8.31 10.14
CA TYR A 311 -25.07 -8.08 8.79
C TYR A 311 -24.88 -9.23 7.81
N PHE A 312 -24.13 -10.27 8.17
CA PHE A 312 -23.88 -11.42 7.30
C PHE A 312 -23.88 -12.74 8.08
N PRO A 313 -25.07 -13.26 8.44
CA PRO A 313 -25.21 -14.47 9.25
C PRO A 313 -24.67 -15.71 8.51
N GLU A 314 -24.36 -16.76 9.26
CA GLU A 314 -23.85 -18.04 8.73
C GLU A 314 -24.75 -18.65 7.65
N SER A 315 -26.07 -18.48 7.76
CA SER A 315 -27.04 -18.95 6.75
C SER A 315 -26.76 -18.33 5.36
N ASP A 316 -26.36 -17.05 5.30
CA ASP A 316 -26.05 -16.38 4.03
C ASP A 316 -24.70 -16.86 3.47
N LYS A 317 -23.70 -17.07 4.34
CA LYS A 317 -22.43 -17.72 3.95
C LYS A 317 -22.69 -19.09 3.33
N GLN A 318 -23.49 -19.94 3.98
CA GLN A 318 -23.80 -21.27 3.49
C GLN A 318 -24.56 -21.25 2.15
N ARG A 319 -25.48 -20.31 1.98
CA ARG A 319 -26.18 -20.11 0.70
C ARG A 319 -25.21 -19.75 -0.43
N MET A 320 -24.25 -18.89 -0.16
CA MET A 320 -23.22 -18.52 -1.14
C MET A 320 -22.28 -19.70 -1.45
N VAL A 321 -21.87 -20.46 -0.43
CA VAL A 321 -21.08 -21.69 -0.61
C VAL A 321 -21.82 -22.69 -1.50
N GLN A 322 -23.14 -22.88 -1.28
CA GLN A 322 -23.94 -23.76 -2.13
C GLN A 322 -24.03 -23.26 -3.57
N MET A 323 -24.16 -21.94 -3.77
CA MET A 323 -24.14 -21.35 -5.12
C MET A 323 -22.82 -21.64 -5.84
N VAL A 324 -21.67 -21.48 -5.16
CA VAL A 324 -20.36 -21.80 -5.76
C VAL A 324 -20.23 -23.28 -6.09
N LYS A 325 -20.70 -24.18 -5.22
CA LYS A 325 -20.75 -25.62 -5.53
C LYS A 325 -21.58 -25.93 -6.77
N ASN A 326 -22.72 -25.27 -6.93
CA ASN A 326 -23.56 -25.43 -8.12
C ASN A 326 -22.82 -24.95 -9.38
N LEU A 327 -22.07 -23.83 -9.30
CA LEU A 327 -21.23 -23.35 -10.40
C LEU A 327 -20.11 -24.35 -10.76
N GLN A 328 -19.43 -24.93 -9.75
CA GLN A 328 -18.43 -25.98 -9.97
C GLN A 328 -19.04 -27.20 -10.65
N THR A 329 -20.23 -27.65 -10.20
CA THR A 329 -20.94 -28.75 -10.85
C THR A 329 -21.29 -28.45 -12.30
N ALA A 330 -21.83 -27.27 -12.58
CA ALA A 330 -22.14 -26.85 -13.94
C ALA A 330 -20.89 -26.79 -14.82
N LEU A 331 -19.77 -26.26 -14.30
CA LEU A 331 -18.50 -26.22 -15.03
C LEU A 331 -17.96 -27.62 -15.32
N SER A 332 -18.06 -28.56 -14.36
CA SER A 332 -17.70 -29.97 -14.58
C SER A 332 -18.50 -30.57 -15.74
N GLN A 333 -19.82 -30.39 -15.76
CA GLN A 333 -20.69 -30.87 -16.85
C GLN A 333 -20.33 -30.23 -18.20
N HIS A 334 -19.99 -28.92 -18.21
CA HIS A 334 -19.55 -28.25 -19.42
C HIS A 334 -18.22 -28.81 -19.96
N ILE A 335 -17.25 -29.08 -19.09
CA ILE A 335 -15.96 -29.67 -19.46
C ILE A 335 -16.21 -31.04 -20.16
N ASP A 336 -17.05 -31.89 -19.56
CA ASP A 336 -17.37 -33.22 -20.13
C ASP A 336 -18.03 -33.11 -21.50
N ALA A 337 -18.88 -32.11 -21.71
CA ALA A 337 -19.64 -31.90 -22.94
C ALA A 337 -18.82 -31.24 -24.07
N LEU A 338 -17.59 -30.75 -23.87
CA LEU A 338 -16.78 -30.10 -24.90
C LEU A 338 -16.36 -31.12 -25.99
N ASP A 339 -16.67 -30.83 -27.23
CA ASP A 339 -16.34 -31.66 -28.39
C ASP A 339 -14.93 -31.42 -28.96
N TRP A 340 -14.35 -30.23 -28.70
CA TRP A 340 -13.03 -29.82 -29.17
C TRP A 340 -11.88 -30.24 -28.24
N MET A 341 -12.19 -30.68 -27.01
CA MET A 341 -11.20 -31.05 -26.01
C MET A 341 -11.01 -32.57 -25.97
N SER A 342 -9.76 -33.05 -26.00
CA SER A 342 -9.47 -34.47 -25.85
C SER A 342 -9.83 -35.00 -24.47
N ASP A 343 -10.11 -36.31 -24.37
CA ASP A 343 -10.45 -36.96 -23.09
C ASP A 343 -9.35 -36.81 -22.04
N ALA A 344 -8.07 -36.89 -22.46
CA ALA A 344 -6.94 -36.67 -21.56
C ALA A 344 -6.91 -35.24 -21.02
N THR A 345 -7.25 -34.24 -21.84
CA THR A 345 -7.31 -32.83 -21.40
C THR A 345 -8.53 -32.59 -20.51
N LYS A 346 -9.69 -33.21 -20.82
CA LYS A 346 -10.88 -33.17 -19.95
C LYS A 346 -10.56 -33.72 -18.55
N ALA A 347 -9.89 -34.88 -18.49
CA ALA A 347 -9.48 -35.47 -17.21
C ALA A 347 -8.58 -34.50 -16.38
N LYS A 348 -7.63 -33.84 -17.00
CA LYS A 348 -6.77 -32.82 -16.35
C LYS A 348 -7.56 -31.57 -15.94
N ALA A 349 -8.54 -31.14 -16.71
CA ALA A 349 -9.42 -30.04 -16.35
C ALA A 349 -10.31 -30.41 -15.14
N GLN A 350 -10.84 -31.62 -15.07
CA GLN A 350 -11.60 -32.11 -13.91
C GLN A 350 -10.72 -32.23 -12.67
N GLU A 351 -9.50 -32.77 -12.80
CA GLU A 351 -8.52 -32.82 -11.70
C GLU A 351 -8.25 -31.41 -11.16
N LYS A 352 -8.02 -30.42 -12.02
CA LYS A 352 -7.82 -29.02 -11.63
C LYS A 352 -9.07 -28.45 -10.94
N LEU A 353 -10.28 -28.70 -11.46
CA LEU A 353 -11.52 -28.23 -10.85
C LEU A 353 -11.72 -28.79 -9.43
N ALA A 354 -11.36 -30.06 -9.21
CA ALA A 354 -11.48 -30.71 -7.90
C ALA A 354 -10.55 -30.14 -6.84
N THR A 355 -9.46 -29.45 -7.23
CA THR A 355 -8.50 -28.85 -6.30
C THR A 355 -8.85 -27.42 -5.90
N PHE A 356 -9.91 -26.82 -6.41
CA PHE A 356 -10.32 -25.47 -6.06
C PHE A 356 -10.71 -25.33 -4.60
N THR A 357 -10.00 -24.45 -3.87
CA THR A 357 -10.38 -24.04 -2.52
C THR A 357 -11.34 -22.85 -2.58
N VAL A 358 -12.49 -23.00 -1.97
CA VAL A 358 -13.56 -21.97 -1.93
C VAL A 358 -13.44 -21.16 -0.63
N LYS A 359 -13.31 -19.83 -0.75
CA LYS A 359 -13.28 -18.89 0.37
C LYS A 359 -14.42 -17.90 0.21
N ILE A 360 -15.43 -17.94 1.09
CA ILE A 360 -16.64 -17.13 1.00
C ILE A 360 -16.89 -16.36 2.29
N GLY A 361 -17.20 -15.08 2.15
CA GLY A 361 -17.65 -14.19 3.23
C GLY A 361 -16.52 -13.80 4.18
N TYR A 362 -16.17 -14.68 5.09
CA TYR A 362 -15.18 -14.42 6.14
C TYR A 362 -14.37 -15.69 6.47
N PRO A 363 -13.15 -15.53 7.05
CA PRO A 363 -12.29 -16.67 7.38
C PRO A 363 -12.88 -17.50 8.53
N ASP A 364 -12.48 -18.77 8.62
CA ASP A 364 -12.87 -19.65 9.73
C ASP A 364 -12.06 -19.34 11.02
N LYS A 365 -10.89 -18.70 10.86
CA LYS A 365 -10.04 -18.21 11.96
C LYS A 365 -9.66 -16.75 11.68
N TRP A 366 -10.08 -15.87 12.58
CA TRP A 366 -9.77 -14.45 12.52
C TRP A 366 -8.33 -14.17 12.91
N LYS A 367 -7.77 -13.09 12.35
CA LYS A 367 -6.43 -12.60 12.69
C LYS A 367 -6.43 -12.10 14.14
N ASP A 368 -5.40 -12.48 14.89
CA ASP A 368 -5.18 -11.99 16.24
C ASP A 368 -4.48 -10.64 16.23
N TYR A 369 -5.13 -9.63 16.79
CA TYR A 369 -4.61 -8.27 16.93
C TYR A 369 -4.17 -7.95 18.36
N SER A 370 -4.07 -8.92 19.26
CA SER A 370 -3.77 -8.68 20.69
C SER A 370 -2.45 -7.96 20.89
N SER A 371 -1.42 -8.29 20.11
CA SER A 371 -0.08 -7.68 20.18
C SER A 371 0.06 -6.33 19.47
N LEU A 372 -0.95 -5.88 18.71
CA LEU A 372 -0.96 -4.55 18.14
C LEU A 372 -1.35 -3.53 19.20
N GLU A 373 -0.49 -2.56 19.46
CA GLU A 373 -0.77 -1.48 20.41
C GLU A 373 -1.18 -0.20 19.67
N ILE A 374 -2.31 0.40 20.11
CA ILE A 374 -2.76 1.74 19.74
C ILE A 374 -2.83 2.58 20.99
N ASP A 375 -2.13 3.71 21.00
CA ASP A 375 -2.04 4.62 22.13
C ASP A 375 -2.53 6.03 21.74
N PRO A 376 -3.69 6.48 22.25
CA PRO A 376 -4.23 7.80 21.93
C PRO A 376 -3.39 8.96 22.49
N ALA A 377 -2.44 8.70 23.38
CA ALA A 377 -1.50 9.72 23.85
C ALA A 377 -0.45 10.09 22.79
N LEU A 378 -0.16 9.17 21.87
CA LEU A 378 0.73 9.43 20.73
C LEU A 378 0.00 10.15 19.60
N THR A 379 0.77 10.67 18.64
CA THR A 379 0.17 11.29 17.44
C THR A 379 -0.53 10.22 16.57
N TYR A 380 -1.44 10.67 15.71
CA TYR A 380 -2.13 9.79 14.78
C TYR A 380 -1.13 9.09 13.85
N TRP A 381 -0.18 9.85 13.29
CA TRP A 381 0.86 9.32 12.42
C TRP A 381 1.76 8.30 13.11
N GLU A 382 2.14 8.51 14.37
CA GLU A 382 2.96 7.55 15.13
C GLU A 382 2.22 6.21 15.32
N ASN A 383 0.92 6.23 15.60
CA ASN A 383 0.12 5.01 15.69
C ASN A 383 0.05 4.27 14.35
N LEU A 384 -0.04 4.99 13.22
CA LEU A 384 -0.04 4.37 11.90
C LEU A 384 1.31 3.72 11.59
N LYS A 385 2.43 4.38 11.88
CA LYS A 385 3.77 3.80 11.71
C LYS A 385 3.95 2.51 12.50
N ARG A 386 3.52 2.51 13.77
CA ARG A 386 3.57 1.32 14.63
C ARG A 386 2.71 0.19 14.10
N ALA A 387 1.51 0.49 13.64
CA ALA A 387 0.63 -0.50 13.05
C ALA A 387 1.21 -1.05 11.73
N SER A 388 1.76 -0.19 10.88
CA SER A 388 2.46 -0.62 9.65
C SER A 388 3.63 -1.54 9.96
N ALA A 389 4.48 -1.17 10.91
CA ALA A 389 5.61 -2.01 11.34
C ALA A 389 5.16 -3.35 11.93
N TRP A 390 4.02 -3.38 12.64
CA TRP A 390 3.43 -4.62 13.15
C TRP A 390 2.95 -5.54 12.03
N TYR A 391 2.41 -4.99 10.95
CA TYR A 391 1.98 -5.76 9.76
C TYR A 391 3.14 -6.28 8.92
N THR A 392 4.24 -5.55 8.89
CA THR A 392 5.41 -5.90 8.08
C THR A 392 6.25 -7.03 8.73
N ARG A 393 6.18 -7.18 10.05
CA ARG A 393 6.83 -8.26 10.82
C ARG A 393 6.03 -9.55 10.77
#